data_29a6ec41daaf2dc482cf2c21e368964e
#
_entry.id   29a6ec41daaf2dc482cf2c21e368964e
#
_cell.length_a   1.000
_cell.length_b   1.000
_cell.length_c   1.000
_cell.angle_alpha   90.00
_cell.angle_beta   90.00
_cell.angle_gamma   90.00
#
_symmetry.space_group_name_H-M   'P 1'
#
loop_
_entity.id
_entity.type
_entity.pdbx_description
1 polymer ?
#
loop_
_entity_poly.entity_id
_entity_poly.type
_entity_poly.pdbx_seq_one_letter_code
_entity_poly.pdbx_strand_id
1 'polypeptide(L)'
;MKIQKEIDFILAVDALKNVQRRNYNADDSRRENTAEHSWQIIILAQVLFPYAKNNTDIDLLRVIIMLSIHDLVEIDAGDTFLFDEVGMQGKFEREKIAAKRIFGILDEPLSTEFYNLWIEFEEEETPDAIFACAIDRIMPFILNAHTSAKSWTEAGVTEKQVRAMLENAICRASDEMDECFKALMELCLKGNKLVRN
;
A
#
# COMPACT_ATOMS: atom_id res chain seq x y z
N MET A 1 21.71 -23.27 13.39
CA MET A 1 21.22 -22.55 14.60
C MET A 1 19.71 -22.70 14.65
N LYS A 2 19.08 -22.82 15.83
CA LYS A 2 17.62 -23.12 15.94
C LYS A 2 16.73 -22.05 15.26
N ILE A 3 17.18 -20.80 15.20
CA ILE A 3 16.47 -19.65 14.60
C ILE A 3 17.12 -19.20 13.26
N GLN A 4 17.70 -20.13 12.50
CA GLN A 4 18.44 -19.72 11.28
C GLN A 4 17.52 -19.20 10.19
N LYS A 5 16.36 -19.81 10.01
CA LYS A 5 15.37 -19.38 8.99
C LYS A 5 14.79 -18.00 9.28
N GLU A 6 14.52 -17.71 10.53
CA GLU A 6 14.06 -16.38 10.96
C GLU A 6 15.11 -15.30 10.65
N ILE A 7 16.40 -15.61 10.89
CA ILE A 7 17.50 -14.69 10.53
C ILE A 7 17.59 -14.54 9.02
N ASP A 8 17.53 -15.64 8.27
CA ASP A 8 17.58 -15.62 6.81
C ASP A 8 16.41 -14.81 6.23
N PHE A 9 15.20 -14.93 6.81
CA PHE A 9 14.04 -14.14 6.45
C PHE A 9 14.27 -12.65 6.73
N ILE A 10 14.75 -12.26 7.91
CA ILE A 10 15.01 -10.86 8.25
C ILE A 10 16.10 -10.26 7.33
N LEU A 11 17.12 -11.02 6.97
CA LEU A 11 18.14 -10.58 6.01
C LEU A 11 17.57 -10.41 4.60
N ALA A 12 16.64 -11.29 4.19
CA ALA A 12 15.95 -11.15 2.91
C ALA A 12 15.03 -9.91 2.88
N VAL A 13 14.32 -9.65 3.97
CA VAL A 13 13.45 -8.46 4.12
C VAL A 13 14.23 -7.15 4.07
N ASP A 14 15.51 -7.12 4.45
CA ASP A 14 16.35 -5.92 4.35
C ASP A 14 16.43 -5.37 2.93
N ALA A 15 16.26 -6.23 1.91
CA ALA A 15 16.26 -5.82 0.51
C ALA A 15 15.11 -4.88 0.11
N LEU A 16 14.01 -4.85 0.90
CA LEU A 16 12.87 -3.93 0.67
C LEU A 16 13.30 -2.46 0.70
N LYS A 17 14.34 -2.13 1.43
CA LYS A 17 14.92 -0.77 1.49
C LYS A 17 15.48 -0.30 0.13
N ASN A 18 15.75 -1.21 -0.79
CA ASN A 18 16.27 -0.91 -2.13
C ASN A 18 15.16 -0.83 -3.20
N VAL A 19 13.93 -1.20 -2.87
CA VAL A 19 12.78 -1.08 -3.77
C VAL A 19 12.30 0.35 -3.76
N GLN A 20 12.40 1.04 -4.90
CA GLN A 20 12.04 2.45 -5.05
C GLN A 20 10.63 2.59 -5.58
N ARG A 21 9.82 3.40 -4.90
CA ARG A 21 8.45 3.75 -5.32
C ARG A 21 8.47 4.97 -6.25
N ARG A 22 7.37 5.19 -6.97
CA ARG A 22 7.19 6.41 -7.79
C ARG A 22 6.90 7.65 -6.94
N ASN A 23 6.31 7.48 -5.76
CA ASN A 23 5.93 8.58 -4.89
C ASN A 23 7.17 9.28 -4.28
N TYR A 24 7.03 10.57 -4.04
CA TYR A 24 8.03 11.39 -3.37
C TYR A 24 7.70 11.54 -1.89
N ASN A 25 8.72 11.73 -1.06
CA ASN A 25 8.55 12.12 0.35
C ASN A 25 7.82 13.46 0.45
N ALA A 26 7.27 13.76 1.64
CA ALA A 26 6.49 14.98 1.90
C ALA A 26 7.25 16.30 1.64
N ASP A 27 8.58 16.27 1.65
CA ASP A 27 9.44 17.43 1.33
C ASP A 27 9.85 17.52 -0.14
N ASP A 28 9.34 16.62 -0.99
CA ASP A 28 9.67 16.50 -2.42
C ASP A 28 11.18 16.27 -2.72
N SER A 29 12.00 15.93 -1.73
CA SER A 29 13.46 15.83 -1.87
C SER A 29 13.92 14.60 -2.66
N ARG A 30 13.23 13.47 -2.47
CA ARG A 30 13.51 12.19 -3.12
C ARG A 30 12.29 11.31 -3.17
N ARG A 31 12.35 10.26 -3.95
CA ARG A 31 11.37 9.18 -3.90
C ARG A 31 11.50 8.39 -2.61
N GLU A 32 10.37 7.94 -2.08
CA GLU A 32 10.35 7.00 -0.97
C GLU A 32 10.79 5.60 -1.44
N ASN A 33 11.26 4.76 -0.53
CA ASN A 33 11.38 3.34 -0.76
C ASN A 33 10.20 2.59 -0.09
N THR A 34 10.00 1.33 -0.49
CA THR A 34 8.84 0.55 -0.02
C THR A 34 8.88 0.28 1.49
N ALA A 35 10.06 0.15 2.11
CA ALA A 35 10.15 -0.02 3.55
C ALA A 35 9.70 1.23 4.34
N GLU A 36 10.00 2.44 3.81
CA GLU A 36 9.52 3.71 4.39
C GLU A 36 8.01 3.83 4.27
N HIS A 37 7.46 3.47 3.11
CA HIS A 37 6.03 3.41 2.89
C HIS A 37 5.35 2.45 3.86
N SER A 38 5.79 1.20 3.94
CA SER A 38 5.23 0.19 4.84
C SER A 38 5.24 0.65 6.31
N TRP A 39 6.33 1.28 6.77
CA TRP A 39 6.39 1.88 8.10
C TRP A 39 5.35 3.00 8.29
N GLN A 40 5.21 3.89 7.31
CA GLN A 40 4.33 5.05 7.41
C GLN A 40 2.85 4.65 7.42
N ILE A 41 2.44 3.67 6.60
CA ILE A 41 1.06 3.18 6.57
C ILE A 41 0.68 2.43 7.86
N ILE A 42 1.62 1.75 8.53
CA ILE A 42 1.39 1.15 9.86
C ILE A 42 1.02 2.24 10.88
N ILE A 43 1.70 3.38 10.87
CA ILE A 43 1.36 4.51 11.74
C ILE A 43 0.00 5.10 11.34
N LEU A 44 -0.23 5.28 10.04
CA LEU A 44 -1.49 5.83 9.53
C LEU A 44 -2.70 4.96 9.92
N ALA A 45 -2.58 3.62 9.84
CA ALA A 45 -3.63 2.70 10.25
C ALA A 45 -4.04 2.92 11.71
N GLN A 46 -3.07 3.08 12.62
CA GLN A 46 -3.33 3.32 14.03
C GLN A 46 -4.02 4.68 14.28
N VAL A 47 -3.62 5.71 13.55
CA VAL A 47 -4.18 7.06 13.68
C VAL A 47 -5.59 7.14 13.10
N LEU A 48 -5.86 6.45 11.99
CA LEU A 48 -7.17 6.47 11.33
C LEU A 48 -8.12 5.36 11.80
N PHE A 49 -7.68 4.40 12.59
CA PHE A 49 -8.52 3.32 13.12
C PHE A 49 -9.82 3.80 13.79
N PRO A 50 -9.84 4.89 14.60
CA PRO A 50 -11.08 5.40 15.17
C PRO A 50 -12.16 5.81 14.15
N TYR A 51 -11.76 6.04 12.90
CA TYR A 51 -12.64 6.45 11.80
C TYR A 51 -12.99 5.30 10.85
N ALA A 52 -12.57 4.06 11.15
CA ALA A 52 -12.92 2.89 10.35
C ALA A 52 -14.40 2.52 10.55
N LYS A 53 -15.08 2.14 9.47
CA LYS A 53 -16.47 1.68 9.52
C LYS A 53 -16.55 0.38 10.32
N ASN A 54 -17.47 0.34 11.31
CA ASN A 54 -17.63 -0.82 12.17
C ASN A 54 -16.28 -1.31 12.75
N ASN A 55 -15.48 -0.40 13.31
CA ASN A 55 -14.15 -0.71 13.85
C ASN A 55 -14.13 -1.86 14.87
N THR A 56 -15.30 -2.24 15.44
CA THR A 56 -15.46 -3.43 16.29
C THR A 56 -15.28 -4.76 15.53
N ASP A 57 -15.41 -4.73 14.22
CA ASP A 57 -15.29 -5.91 13.35
C ASP A 57 -13.87 -6.03 12.73
N ILE A 58 -12.99 -5.06 13.07
CA ILE A 58 -11.62 -4.96 12.54
C ILE A 58 -10.64 -5.28 13.67
N ASP A 59 -9.77 -6.25 13.42
CA ASP A 59 -8.61 -6.52 14.29
C ASP A 59 -7.43 -5.63 13.87
N LEU A 60 -7.23 -4.52 14.59
CA LEU A 60 -6.14 -3.59 14.29
C LEU A 60 -4.75 -4.25 14.31
N LEU A 61 -4.51 -5.22 15.21
CA LEU A 61 -3.23 -5.92 15.23
C LEU A 61 -3.04 -6.72 13.94
N ARG A 62 -4.08 -7.39 13.47
CA ARG A 62 -4.07 -8.13 12.22
C ARG A 62 -3.84 -7.20 11.02
N VAL A 63 -4.50 -6.04 10.98
CA VAL A 63 -4.26 -4.99 9.96
C VAL A 63 -2.79 -4.53 9.97
N ILE A 64 -2.21 -4.28 11.14
CA ILE A 64 -0.81 -3.86 11.27
C ILE A 64 0.14 -4.95 10.72
N ILE A 65 -0.10 -6.23 11.05
CA ILE A 65 0.70 -7.34 10.51
C ILE A 65 0.55 -7.39 8.99
N MET A 66 -0.67 -7.33 8.47
CA MET A 66 -0.98 -7.32 7.03
C MET A 66 -0.21 -6.20 6.31
N LEU A 67 -0.29 -4.95 6.79
CA LEU A 67 0.41 -3.80 6.24
C LEU A 67 1.95 -3.92 6.37
N SER A 68 2.46 -4.66 7.35
CA SER A 68 3.90 -4.86 7.51
C SER A 68 4.50 -5.84 6.51
N ILE A 69 3.67 -6.72 5.92
CA ILE A 69 4.14 -7.81 5.05
C ILE A 69 3.65 -7.72 3.59
N HIS A 70 2.59 -6.91 3.30
CA HIS A 70 1.95 -6.93 1.98
C HIS A 70 2.92 -6.59 0.84
N ASP A 71 3.81 -5.63 1.03
CA ASP A 71 4.78 -5.17 0.03
C ASP A 71 6.11 -5.97 0.05
N LEU A 72 6.30 -6.95 0.94
CA LEU A 72 7.53 -7.77 0.93
C LEU A 72 7.73 -8.52 -0.39
N VAL A 73 6.65 -8.79 -1.09
CA VAL A 73 6.66 -9.43 -2.41
C VAL A 73 7.37 -8.57 -3.48
N GLU A 74 7.41 -7.26 -3.29
CA GLU A 74 8.07 -6.31 -4.19
C GLU A 74 9.60 -6.46 -4.19
N ILE A 75 10.19 -7.15 -3.23
CA ILE A 75 11.62 -7.47 -3.23
C ILE A 75 12.00 -8.20 -4.54
N ASP A 76 11.13 -9.08 -5.02
CA ASP A 76 11.34 -9.83 -6.26
C ASP A 76 10.54 -9.28 -7.44
N ALA A 77 9.30 -8.82 -7.20
CA ALA A 77 8.39 -8.34 -8.24
C ALA A 77 8.67 -6.90 -8.67
N GLY A 78 9.28 -6.09 -7.78
CA GLY A 78 9.41 -4.64 -7.93
C GLY A 78 8.10 -3.90 -7.65
N ASP A 79 8.20 -2.63 -7.19
CA ASP A 79 7.04 -1.75 -7.06
C ASP A 79 6.37 -1.53 -8.42
N THR A 80 5.07 -1.73 -8.49
CA THR A 80 4.28 -1.48 -9.69
C THR A 80 3.42 -0.24 -9.47
N PHE A 81 3.73 0.84 -10.19
CA PHE A 81 2.95 2.07 -10.09
C PHE A 81 1.50 1.85 -10.50
N LEU A 82 0.58 2.22 -9.63
CA LEU A 82 -0.86 1.94 -9.78
C LEU A 82 -1.46 2.45 -11.11
N PHE A 83 -0.91 3.54 -11.67
CA PHE A 83 -1.36 4.14 -12.93
C PHE A 83 -0.57 3.65 -14.16
N ASP A 84 0.31 2.67 -14.01
CA ASP A 84 1.01 2.01 -15.11
C ASP A 84 0.20 0.80 -15.60
N GLU A 85 -0.66 1.03 -16.59
CA GLU A 85 -1.55 -0.01 -17.16
C GLU A 85 -0.77 -1.23 -17.71
N VAL A 86 0.43 -1.02 -18.21
CA VAL A 86 1.28 -2.11 -18.74
C VAL A 86 1.91 -2.88 -17.57
N GLY A 87 2.45 -2.18 -16.58
CA GLY A 87 3.04 -2.77 -15.38
C GLY A 87 2.02 -3.59 -14.58
N MET A 88 0.77 -3.14 -14.53
CA MET A 88 -0.32 -3.86 -13.83
C MET A 88 -0.69 -5.20 -14.47
N GLN A 89 -0.38 -5.44 -15.75
CA GLN A 89 -0.66 -6.71 -16.39
C GLN A 89 0.16 -7.84 -15.76
N GLY A 90 -0.54 -8.84 -15.22
CA GLY A 90 0.07 -9.99 -14.56
C GLY A 90 0.78 -9.65 -13.23
N LYS A 91 0.55 -8.47 -12.63
CA LYS A 91 1.09 -8.06 -11.32
C LYS A 91 0.85 -9.15 -10.28
N PHE A 92 -0.41 -9.56 -10.10
CA PHE A 92 -0.78 -10.56 -9.09
C PHE A 92 0.01 -11.87 -9.22
N GLU A 93 0.19 -12.39 -10.45
CA GLU A 93 0.93 -13.66 -10.65
C GLU A 93 2.44 -13.49 -10.35
N ARG A 94 3.05 -12.35 -10.70
CA ARG A 94 4.44 -12.05 -10.32
C ARG A 94 4.61 -11.98 -8.82
N GLU A 95 3.73 -11.26 -8.13
CA GLU A 95 3.75 -11.10 -6.69
C GLU A 95 3.43 -12.40 -5.96
N LYS A 96 2.53 -13.23 -6.49
CA LYS A 96 2.23 -14.56 -5.94
C LYS A 96 3.44 -15.50 -5.97
N ILE A 97 4.25 -15.42 -7.02
CA ILE A 97 5.52 -16.16 -7.09
C ILE A 97 6.50 -15.63 -6.03
N ALA A 98 6.61 -14.33 -5.90
CA ALA A 98 7.45 -13.66 -4.91
C ALA A 98 7.00 -14.00 -3.48
N ALA A 99 5.68 -13.98 -3.19
CA ALA A 99 5.11 -14.34 -1.89
C ALA A 99 5.50 -15.77 -1.47
N LYS A 100 5.36 -16.74 -2.39
CA LYS A 100 5.77 -18.13 -2.13
C LYS A 100 7.25 -18.25 -1.81
N ARG A 101 8.10 -17.49 -2.47
CA ARG A 101 9.54 -17.50 -2.20
C ARG A 101 9.88 -16.83 -0.87
N ILE A 102 9.41 -15.61 -0.64
CA ILE A 102 9.81 -14.84 0.53
C ILE A 102 9.25 -15.42 1.84
N PHE A 103 7.96 -15.74 1.88
CA PHE A 103 7.34 -16.34 3.07
C PHE A 103 7.77 -17.79 3.27
N GLY A 104 8.09 -18.52 2.19
CA GLY A 104 8.63 -19.88 2.24
C GLY A 104 10.03 -20.00 2.84
N ILE A 105 10.72 -18.90 3.18
CA ILE A 105 11.97 -18.93 3.95
C ILE A 105 11.68 -19.36 5.39
N LEU A 106 10.50 -19.00 5.91
CA LEU A 106 10.07 -19.34 7.26
C LEU A 106 9.57 -20.79 7.36
N ASP A 107 9.59 -21.35 8.58
CA ASP A 107 8.94 -22.61 8.87
C ASP A 107 7.44 -22.45 9.09
N GLU A 108 6.71 -23.56 8.95
CA GLU A 108 5.31 -23.64 9.38
C GLU A 108 5.17 -23.47 10.91
N PRO A 109 4.10 -22.83 11.39
CA PRO A 109 2.94 -22.34 10.63
C PRO A 109 3.10 -20.92 10.04
N LEU A 110 4.16 -20.19 10.39
CA LEU A 110 4.30 -18.76 10.09
C LEU A 110 4.39 -18.49 8.57
N SER A 111 5.02 -19.39 7.82
CA SER A 111 5.07 -19.33 6.36
C SER A 111 3.67 -19.29 5.74
N THR A 112 2.80 -20.21 6.16
CA THR A 112 1.41 -20.27 5.68
C THR A 112 0.58 -19.08 6.19
N GLU A 113 0.78 -18.64 7.43
CA GLU A 113 0.07 -17.50 8.01
C GLU A 113 0.35 -16.22 7.23
N PHE A 114 1.62 -15.91 6.93
CA PHE A 114 1.99 -14.71 6.18
C PHE A 114 1.49 -14.77 4.73
N TYR A 115 1.60 -15.93 4.08
CA TYR A 115 1.08 -16.11 2.74
C TYR A 115 -0.43 -15.89 2.67
N ASN A 116 -1.20 -16.45 3.62
CA ASN A 116 -2.64 -16.29 3.67
C ASN A 116 -3.05 -14.84 3.98
N LEU A 117 -2.31 -14.16 4.86
CA LEU A 117 -2.55 -12.74 5.15
C LEU A 117 -2.30 -11.86 3.93
N TRP A 118 -1.27 -12.18 3.15
CA TRP A 118 -1.00 -11.49 1.90
C TRP A 118 -2.12 -11.73 0.86
N ILE A 119 -2.59 -12.97 0.71
CA ILE A 119 -3.72 -13.29 -0.17
C ILE A 119 -4.97 -12.51 0.25
N GLU A 120 -5.28 -12.47 1.54
CA GLU A 120 -6.45 -11.74 2.08
C GLU A 120 -6.35 -10.24 1.78
N PHE A 121 -5.15 -9.65 1.88
CA PHE A 121 -4.93 -8.25 1.50
C PHE A 121 -5.24 -8.04 0.01
N GLU A 122 -4.75 -8.91 -0.87
CA GLU A 122 -4.97 -8.81 -2.32
C GLU A 122 -6.44 -9.05 -2.73
N GLU A 123 -7.18 -9.87 -1.98
CA GLU A 123 -8.60 -10.14 -2.24
C GLU A 123 -9.51 -8.99 -1.80
N GLU A 124 -9.11 -8.19 -0.80
CA GLU A 124 -9.82 -7.01 -0.28
C GLU A 124 -11.29 -7.31 0.12
N GLU A 125 -11.60 -8.51 0.63
CA GLU A 125 -12.98 -8.92 0.94
C GLU A 125 -13.33 -8.79 2.43
N THR A 126 -12.35 -9.00 3.34
CA THR A 126 -12.60 -8.93 4.78
C THR A 126 -12.58 -7.49 5.29
N PRO A 127 -13.24 -7.17 6.43
CA PRO A 127 -13.14 -5.84 7.03
C PRO A 127 -11.71 -5.39 7.28
N ASP A 128 -10.82 -6.29 7.72
CA ASP A 128 -9.40 -6.02 7.95
C ASP A 128 -8.70 -5.63 6.65
N ALA A 129 -8.89 -6.42 5.59
CA ALA A 129 -8.28 -6.18 4.29
C ALA A 129 -8.82 -4.91 3.62
N ILE A 130 -10.12 -4.64 3.71
CA ILE A 130 -10.74 -3.41 3.21
C ILE A 130 -10.12 -2.18 3.87
N PHE A 131 -9.98 -2.20 5.19
CA PHE A 131 -9.36 -1.08 5.90
C PHE A 131 -7.86 -0.98 5.59
N ALA A 132 -7.13 -2.08 5.58
CA ALA A 132 -5.70 -2.10 5.23
C ALA A 132 -5.45 -1.53 3.82
N CYS A 133 -6.22 -1.97 2.83
CA CYS A 133 -6.12 -1.48 1.46
C CYS A 133 -6.45 0.03 1.37
N ALA A 134 -7.49 0.51 2.09
CA ALA A 134 -7.80 1.93 2.11
C ALA A 134 -6.65 2.76 2.69
N ILE A 135 -5.98 2.26 3.74
CA ILE A 135 -4.79 2.92 4.35
C ILE A 135 -3.62 2.95 3.36
N ASP A 136 -3.33 1.84 2.68
CA ASP A 136 -2.30 1.78 1.64
C ASP A 136 -2.56 2.79 0.51
N ARG A 137 -3.80 2.82 0.00
CA ARG A 137 -4.19 3.70 -1.11
C ARG A 137 -4.25 5.18 -0.74
N ILE A 138 -4.67 5.52 0.47
CA ILE A 138 -4.82 6.93 0.85
C ILE A 138 -3.48 7.60 1.17
N MET A 139 -2.46 6.86 1.64
CA MET A 139 -1.18 7.45 2.02
C MET A 139 -0.47 8.15 0.83
N PRO A 140 -0.25 7.52 -0.33
CA PRO A 140 0.29 8.19 -1.51
C PRO A 140 -0.59 9.34 -1.99
N PHE A 141 -1.91 9.26 -1.83
CA PHE A 141 -2.82 10.33 -2.17
C PHE A 141 -2.62 11.55 -1.27
N ILE A 142 -2.50 11.35 0.06
CA ILE A 142 -2.18 12.43 1.01
C ILE A 142 -0.89 13.13 0.60
N LEU A 143 0.17 12.37 0.30
CA LEU A 143 1.45 12.95 -0.13
C LEU A 143 1.28 13.80 -1.40
N ASN A 144 0.66 13.26 -2.45
CA ASN A 144 0.45 14.02 -3.70
C ASN A 144 -0.46 15.24 -3.48
N ALA A 145 -1.49 15.15 -2.63
CA ALA A 145 -2.38 16.27 -2.36
C ALA A 145 -1.69 17.42 -1.59
N HIS A 146 -0.70 17.13 -0.76
CA HIS A 146 -0.02 18.11 0.09
C HIS A 146 1.38 18.54 -0.40
N THR A 147 1.88 17.94 -1.48
CA THR A 147 3.17 18.27 -2.10
C THR A 147 2.97 18.85 -3.50
N SER A 148 4.04 18.90 -4.31
CA SER A 148 3.95 19.29 -5.72
C SER A 148 3.32 18.23 -6.63
N ALA A 149 2.99 17.04 -6.10
CA ALA A 149 2.47 15.89 -6.83
C ALA A 149 3.37 15.43 -7.99
N LYS A 150 4.71 15.47 -7.80
CA LYS A 150 5.69 15.13 -8.85
C LYS A 150 5.41 13.78 -9.50
N SER A 151 5.12 12.74 -8.72
CA SER A 151 4.85 11.40 -9.26
C SER A 151 3.66 11.39 -10.22
N TRP A 152 2.63 12.16 -9.94
CA TRP A 152 1.44 12.24 -10.79
C TRP A 152 1.65 13.14 -12.01
N THR A 153 2.30 14.28 -11.82
CA THR A 153 2.59 15.21 -12.92
C THR A 153 3.58 14.61 -13.91
N GLU A 154 4.62 13.92 -13.45
CA GLU A 154 5.59 13.21 -14.28
C GLU A 154 4.95 12.07 -15.08
N ALA A 155 3.95 11.38 -14.50
CA ALA A 155 3.25 10.26 -15.14
C ALA A 155 2.01 10.70 -15.94
N GLY A 156 1.64 11.98 -15.90
CA GLY A 156 0.47 12.48 -16.61
C GLY A 156 -0.86 11.96 -16.06
N VAL A 157 -0.95 11.74 -14.74
CA VAL A 157 -2.13 11.15 -14.09
C VAL A 157 -3.32 12.12 -14.19
N THR A 158 -4.46 11.59 -14.57
CA THR A 158 -5.71 12.34 -14.75
C THR A 158 -6.66 12.13 -13.55
N GLU A 159 -7.61 13.07 -13.36
CA GLU A 159 -8.68 12.91 -12.37
C GLU A 159 -9.46 11.60 -12.56
N LYS A 160 -9.77 11.25 -13.80
CA LYS A 160 -10.50 10.02 -14.13
C LYS A 160 -9.77 8.77 -13.64
N GLN A 161 -8.45 8.72 -13.83
CA GLN A 161 -7.63 7.61 -13.35
C GLN A 161 -7.60 7.55 -11.83
N VAL A 162 -7.42 8.69 -11.13
CA VAL A 162 -7.43 8.73 -9.67
C VAL A 162 -8.76 8.20 -9.12
N ARG A 163 -9.90 8.67 -9.66
CA ARG A 163 -11.21 8.17 -9.25
C ARG A 163 -11.37 6.68 -9.52
N ALA A 164 -11.02 6.25 -10.72
CA ALA A 164 -11.19 4.84 -11.09
C ALA A 164 -10.38 3.88 -10.21
N MET A 165 -9.18 4.29 -9.78
CA MET A 165 -8.26 3.41 -9.06
C MET A 165 -8.33 3.55 -7.53
N LEU A 166 -8.73 4.71 -7.00
CA LEU A 166 -8.64 4.98 -5.56
C LEU A 166 -10.01 5.17 -4.88
N GLU A 167 -11.03 5.71 -5.58
CA GLU A 167 -12.27 6.12 -4.94
C GLU A 167 -12.97 4.97 -4.22
N ASN A 168 -13.24 3.87 -4.92
CA ASN A 168 -13.90 2.71 -4.29
C ASN A 168 -13.06 2.10 -3.17
N ALA A 169 -11.74 1.95 -3.37
CA ALA A 169 -10.86 1.33 -2.38
C ALA A 169 -10.81 2.13 -1.06
N ILE A 170 -10.84 3.47 -1.16
CA ILE A 170 -10.76 4.35 0.01
C ILE A 170 -12.16 4.56 0.62
N CYS A 171 -13.16 4.92 -0.20
CA CYS A 171 -14.45 5.38 0.31
C CYS A 171 -15.28 4.28 0.96
N ARG A 172 -15.09 3.00 0.59
CA ARG A 172 -15.81 1.88 1.21
C ARG A 172 -15.38 1.59 2.66
N ALA A 173 -14.23 2.12 3.09
CA ALA A 173 -13.70 1.89 4.43
C ALA A 173 -14.45 2.68 5.53
N SER A 174 -15.00 3.86 5.22
CA SER A 174 -15.91 4.62 6.07
C SER A 174 -16.43 5.89 5.39
N ASP A 175 -17.44 6.53 5.99
CA ASP A 175 -17.95 7.83 5.53
C ASP A 175 -16.90 8.93 5.71
N GLU A 176 -16.09 8.88 6.78
CA GLU A 176 -14.99 9.81 7.03
C GLU A 176 -13.85 9.64 6.00
N MET A 177 -13.59 8.43 5.55
CA MET A 177 -12.61 8.18 4.49
C MET A 177 -13.12 8.68 3.13
N ASP A 178 -14.43 8.59 2.86
CA ASP A 178 -15.06 9.20 1.69
C ASP A 178 -14.97 10.73 1.71
N GLU A 179 -15.27 11.36 2.85
CA GLU A 179 -15.08 12.82 3.03
C GLU A 179 -13.62 13.22 2.82
N CYS A 180 -12.67 12.45 3.37
CA CYS A 180 -11.25 12.67 3.20
C CYS A 180 -10.84 12.57 1.72
N PHE A 181 -11.30 11.54 1.00
CA PHE A 181 -11.04 11.39 -0.43
C PHE A 181 -11.51 12.63 -1.22
N LYS A 182 -12.74 13.11 -0.97
CA LYS A 182 -13.30 14.30 -1.62
C LYS A 182 -12.46 15.55 -1.35
N ALA A 183 -12.03 15.74 -0.10
CA ALA A 183 -11.19 16.88 0.29
C ALA A 183 -9.81 16.83 -0.39
N LEU A 184 -9.17 15.66 -0.45
CA LEU A 184 -7.88 15.47 -1.13
C LEU A 184 -8.01 15.72 -2.64
N MET A 185 -9.08 15.24 -3.28
CA MET A 185 -9.38 15.52 -4.69
C MET A 185 -9.52 17.01 -4.95
N GLU A 186 -10.26 17.73 -4.09
CA GLU A 186 -10.42 19.19 -4.21
C GLU A 186 -9.07 19.91 -4.13
N LEU A 187 -8.18 19.51 -3.21
CA LEU A 187 -6.83 20.06 -3.10
C LEU A 187 -6.01 19.81 -4.39
N CYS A 188 -6.10 18.60 -4.96
CA CYS A 188 -5.39 18.28 -6.19
C CYS A 188 -5.91 19.09 -7.38
N LEU A 189 -7.22 19.25 -7.51
CA LEU A 189 -7.84 20.03 -8.60
C LEU A 189 -7.54 21.52 -8.48
N LYS A 190 -7.65 22.11 -7.28
CA LYS A 190 -7.28 23.50 -7.02
C LYS A 190 -5.80 23.76 -7.27
N GLY A 191 -4.95 22.80 -6.93
CA GLY A 191 -3.49 22.88 -7.12
C GLY A 191 -3.03 22.59 -8.55
N ASN A 192 -3.92 22.27 -9.51
CA ASN A 192 -3.59 21.80 -10.86
C ASN A 192 -2.57 20.62 -10.87
N LYS A 193 -2.72 19.67 -9.93
CA LYS A 193 -1.82 18.53 -9.73
C LYS A 193 -2.16 17.32 -10.61
N LEU A 194 -3.23 17.41 -11.37
CA LEU A 194 -3.73 16.38 -12.27
C LEU A 194 -3.81 16.93 -13.68
N VAL A 195 -3.56 16.07 -14.66
CA VAL A 195 -3.74 16.45 -16.07
C VAL A 195 -5.24 16.59 -16.35
N ARG A 196 -5.62 17.67 -17.00
CA ARG A 196 -6.99 17.87 -17.47
C ARG A 196 -7.25 16.98 -18.69
N ASN A 197 -8.37 16.26 -18.65
CA ASN A 197 -8.86 15.50 -19.81
C ASN A 197 -9.30 16.46 -20.94
#